data_01b3fcf9155f98a3a7b3fc7d09b0b0ac
#
_entry.id   01b3fcf9155f98a3a7b3fc7d09b0b0ac
#
_cell.length_a   1.000
_cell.length_b   1.000
_cell.length_c   1.000
_cell.angle_alpha   90.00
_cell.angle_beta   90.00
_cell.angle_gamma   90.00
#
_symmetry.space_group_name_H-M   'P 1'
#
loop_
_entity.id
_entity.type
_entity.pdbx_description
1 polymer ?
#
loop_
_entity_poly.entity_id
_entity_poly.type
_entity_poly.pdbx_seq_one_letter_code
_entity_poly.pdbx_strand_id
1 'polypeptide(L)' 'MSDGGSNKEMLASMSPDELRGAMRTLGYRTQSELANAIGVSRSAVSLWLEGKVGVPRPVAMLLRMLISAQRRIY' A
#
# COMPACT_ATOMS: atom_id res chain seq x y z
N MET A 1 -7.25 14.68 -22.36
CA MET A 1 -7.09 14.43 -21.80
C MET A 1 -6.17 13.64 -21.31
N SER A 2 -5.48 13.61 -20.98
CA SER A 2 -4.58 13.14 -20.48
C SER A 2 -4.69 11.98 -19.81
N ASP A 3 -4.98 11.16 -20.36
CA ASP A 3 -5.37 10.12 -19.75
C ASP A 3 -4.40 9.10 -19.43
N GLY A 4 -3.27 9.04 -20.06
CA GLY A 4 -2.27 8.04 -19.78
C GLY A 4 -1.81 8.07 -18.35
N GLY A 5 -1.55 9.24 -17.84
CA GLY A 5 -1.14 9.39 -16.46
C GLY A 5 -2.23 9.00 -15.51
N SER A 6 -3.45 9.36 -15.82
CA SER A 6 -4.58 9.04 -15.00
C SER A 6 -4.78 7.55 -14.85
N ASN A 7 -4.58 6.83 -15.94
CA ASN A 7 -4.75 5.38 -15.91
C ASN A 7 -3.76 4.73 -15.00
N LYS A 8 -2.52 5.18 -15.03
CA LYS A 8 -1.52 4.64 -14.12
C LYS A 8 -1.88 4.90 -12.68
N GLU A 9 -2.39 6.08 -12.41
CA GLU A 9 -2.78 6.41 -11.05
C GLU A 9 -3.95 5.59 -10.58
N MET A 10 -4.85 5.23 -11.48
CA MET A 10 -5.97 4.38 -11.13
C MET A 10 -5.52 2.96 -10.83
N LEU A 11 -4.46 2.50 -11.48
CA LEU A 11 -3.95 1.16 -11.26
C LEU A 11 -3.01 1.11 -10.06
N ALA A 12 -2.24 2.18 -9.84
CA ALA A 12 -1.30 2.25 -8.74
C ALA A 12 -1.73 3.37 -7.82
N SER A 13 -2.51 3.03 -6.81
CA SER A 13 -3.09 4.03 -5.92
C SER A 13 -2.16 4.50 -4.83
N MET A 14 -0.96 3.97 -4.77
CA MET A 14 -0.03 4.29 -3.70
C MET A 14 1.39 4.11 -4.23
N SER A 15 2.25 5.08 -3.98
CA SER A 15 3.64 4.98 -4.39
C SER A 15 4.41 4.09 -3.42
N PRO A 16 5.61 3.61 -3.82
CA PRO A 16 6.44 2.86 -2.86
C PRO A 16 6.74 3.62 -1.59
N ASP A 17 6.98 4.93 -1.69
CA ASP A 17 7.24 5.74 -0.50
C ASP A 17 6.03 5.83 0.40
N GLU A 18 4.85 5.99 -0.20
CA GLU A 18 3.63 6.00 0.58
C GLU A 18 3.41 4.66 1.27
N LEU A 19 3.74 3.58 0.58
CA LEU A 19 3.60 2.25 1.17
C LEU A 19 4.53 2.09 2.36
N ARG A 20 5.78 2.54 2.23
CA ARG A 20 6.72 2.49 3.35
C ARG A 20 6.22 3.31 4.52
N GLY A 21 5.65 4.49 4.23
CA GLY A 21 5.07 5.32 5.27
C GLY A 21 3.90 4.65 5.97
N ALA A 22 3.04 3.99 5.21
CA ALA A 22 1.91 3.26 5.77
C ALA A 22 2.39 2.14 6.67
N MET A 23 3.40 1.38 6.23
CA MET A 23 3.96 0.31 7.04
C MET A 23 4.48 0.85 8.36
N ARG A 24 5.21 1.97 8.30
CA ARG A 24 5.75 2.58 9.50
C ARG A 24 4.65 3.02 10.45
N THR A 25 3.64 3.68 9.91
CA THR A 25 2.53 4.16 10.71
C THR A 25 1.77 3.02 11.38
N LEU A 26 1.62 1.90 10.67
CA LEU A 26 0.89 0.75 11.19
C LEU A 26 1.76 -0.20 12.01
N GLY A 27 3.06 0.06 12.06
CA GLY A 27 3.95 -0.75 12.88
C GLY A 27 4.43 -2.03 12.23
N TYR A 28 4.28 -2.16 10.91
CA TYR A 28 4.78 -3.34 10.21
C TYR A 28 6.25 -3.11 9.86
N ARG A 29 7.14 -3.87 10.44
CA ARG A 29 8.57 -3.67 10.27
C ARG A 29 9.15 -4.40 9.08
N THR A 30 8.51 -5.47 8.66
CA THR A 30 9.04 -6.28 7.57
C THR A 30 7.96 -6.49 6.52
N GLN A 31 8.41 -6.90 5.32
CA GLN A 31 7.49 -7.22 4.25
C GLN A 31 6.57 -8.37 4.65
N SER A 32 7.11 -9.35 5.39
CA SER A 32 6.32 -10.48 5.85
C SER A 32 5.22 -10.04 6.81
N GLU A 33 5.53 -9.09 7.68
CA GLU A 33 4.52 -8.59 8.61
C GLU A 33 3.36 -7.93 7.87
N LEU A 34 3.67 -7.10 6.89
CA LEU A 34 2.62 -6.48 6.09
C LEU A 34 1.83 -7.54 5.33
N ALA A 35 2.55 -8.46 4.68
CA ALA A 35 1.90 -9.49 3.88
C ALA A 35 0.92 -10.31 4.72
N ASN A 36 1.36 -10.72 5.90
CA ASN A 36 0.51 -11.49 6.80
C ASN A 36 -0.70 -10.69 7.28
N ALA A 37 -0.49 -9.42 7.56
CA ALA A 37 -1.56 -8.58 8.09
C ALA A 37 -2.70 -8.40 7.11
N ILE A 38 -2.38 -8.27 5.83
CA ILE A 38 -3.41 -8.00 4.82
C ILE A 38 -3.71 -9.20 3.93
N GLY A 39 -3.06 -10.34 4.18
CA GLY A 39 -3.41 -11.58 3.48
C GLY A 39 -2.90 -11.67 2.06
N VAL A 40 -1.71 -11.14 1.80
CA VAL A 40 -1.08 -11.24 0.47
C VAL A 40 0.25 -11.95 0.61
N SER A 41 0.89 -12.24 -0.54
CA SER A 41 2.19 -12.89 -0.50
C SER A 41 3.27 -11.84 -0.23
N ARG A 42 4.37 -12.30 0.38
CA ARG A 42 5.51 -11.44 0.59
C ARG A 42 6.09 -10.97 -0.74
N SER A 43 6.05 -11.83 -1.76
CA SER A 43 6.52 -11.47 -3.09
C SER A 43 5.77 -10.28 -3.66
N ALA A 44 4.46 -10.23 -3.45
CA ALA A 44 3.66 -9.11 -3.92
C ALA A 44 4.12 -7.81 -3.24
N VAL A 45 4.31 -7.85 -1.92
CA VAL A 45 4.76 -6.68 -1.18
C VAL A 45 6.12 -6.21 -1.69
N SER A 46 7.02 -7.16 -1.95
CA SER A 46 8.34 -6.83 -2.46
C SER A 46 8.26 -6.09 -3.79
N LEU A 47 7.41 -6.56 -4.70
CA LEU A 47 7.25 -5.92 -6.00
C LEU A 47 6.69 -4.50 -5.87
N TRP A 48 5.77 -4.31 -4.95
CA TRP A 48 5.21 -2.98 -4.70
C TRP A 48 6.27 -2.02 -4.16
N LEU A 49 7.08 -2.48 -3.23
CA LEU A 49 8.12 -1.64 -2.62
C LEU A 49 9.23 -1.31 -3.60
N GLU A 50 9.48 -2.20 -4.56
CA GLU A 50 10.48 -1.95 -5.60
C GLU A 50 9.93 -1.08 -6.71
N GLY A 51 8.64 -0.85 -6.73
CA GLY A 51 8.02 -0.05 -7.77
C GLY A 51 7.84 -0.79 -9.08
N LYS A 52 8.03 -2.10 -9.08
CA LYS A 52 7.88 -2.90 -10.30
C LYS A 52 6.42 -3.17 -10.63
N VAL A 53 5.59 -3.25 -9.61
CA VAL A 53 4.16 -3.43 -9.76
C VAL A 53 3.50 -2.42 -8.85
N GLY A 54 2.47 -1.73 -9.33
CA GLY A 54 1.76 -0.76 -8.54
C GLY A 54 0.95 -1.43 -7.43
N VAL A 55 0.81 -0.73 -6.31
CA VAL A 55 -0.03 -1.23 -5.22
C VAL A 55 -1.47 -1.25 -5.72
N PRO A 56 -2.14 -2.41 -5.66
CA PRO A 56 -3.54 -2.46 -6.12
C PRO A 56 -4.43 -1.53 -5.30
N ARG A 57 -5.39 -0.96 -5.98
CA ARG A 57 -6.28 0.00 -5.33
C ARG A 57 -6.96 -0.55 -4.08
N PRO A 58 -7.49 -1.78 -4.07
CA PRO A 58 -8.10 -2.29 -2.85
C PRO A 58 -7.13 -2.36 -1.68
N VAL A 59 -5.87 -2.68 -1.96
CA VAL A 59 -4.84 -2.73 -0.91
C VAL A 59 -4.57 -1.33 -0.38
N ALA A 60 -4.42 -0.37 -1.28
CA ALA A 60 -4.18 1.01 -0.85
C ALA A 60 -5.34 1.52 0.00
N MET A 61 -6.56 1.21 -0.40
CA MET A 61 -7.73 1.63 0.35
C MET A 61 -7.77 0.98 1.72
N LEU A 62 -7.45 -0.31 1.79
CA LEU A 62 -7.41 -1.02 3.06
C LEU A 62 -6.39 -0.40 4.01
N LEU A 63 -5.20 -0.11 3.51
CA LEU A 63 -4.17 0.48 4.34
C LEU A 63 -4.58 1.85 4.85
N ARG A 64 -5.19 2.65 4.00
CA ARG A 64 -5.66 3.97 4.41
C ARG A 64 -6.76 3.87 5.45
N MET A 65 -7.63 2.88 5.32
CA MET A 65 -8.68 2.65 6.30
C MET A 65 -8.09 2.23 7.64
N LEU A 66 -7.08 1.39 7.62
CA LEU A 66 -6.44 0.95 8.86
C LEU A 66 -5.76 2.12 9.56
N ILE A 67 -5.10 2.99 8.81
CA ILE A 67 -4.46 4.17 9.36
C ILE A 67 -5.52 5.09 9.97
N SER A 68 -6.61 5.30 9.26
CA SER A 68 -7.68 6.14 9.72
C SER A 68 -8.32 5.60 11.00
N ALA A 69 -8.53 4.29 11.06
CA ALA A 69 -9.08 3.66 12.25
C ALA A 69 -8.16 3.82 13.45
N GLN A 70 -6.86 3.72 13.21
CA GLN A 70 -5.88 3.88 14.27
C GLN A 70 -5.95 5.27 14.88
N ARG A 71 -6.14 6.27 14.04
CA ARG A 71 -6.26 7.65 14.51
C ARG A 71 -7.52 7.89 15.32
N ARG A 72 -8.58 7.16 15.01
CA ARG A 72 -9.86 7.37 15.66
C ARG A 72 -9.93 6.81 17.06
N ILE A 73 -9.00 5.97 17.42
CA ILE A 73 -8.99 5.38 18.74
C ILE A 73 -8.72 6.43 19.80
N TYR A 74 -8.03 7.48 19.40
CA TYR A 74 -7.76 8.59 20.31
C TYR A 74 -8.69 9.76 20.02
#